data_fda43adbfea5ff1b1e00b578d087c123
#
_entry.id   fda43adbfea5ff1b1e00b578d087c123
#
_cell.length_a   1.000
_cell.length_b   1.000
_cell.length_c   1.000
_cell.angle_alpha   90.00
_cell.angle_beta   90.00
_cell.angle_gamma   90.00
#
_symmetry.space_group_name_H-M   'P 1'
#
loop_
_entity.id
_entity.type
_entity.pdbx_description
1 polymer ?
#
loop_
_entity_poly.entity_id
_entity_poly.type
_entity_poly.pdbx_seq_one_letter_code
_entity_poly.pdbx_strand_id
1 'polypeptide(L)'
;SFDLLDNIKEYSPEIRLRYNYLKQDAGKYNQYIIPITFIGNIPIKIVIDEKNRKLTNFDFVAIENAIDALRYSFTFDFAKNEIHKKYHRDIFFNLVNSQLNYDDTTEAANMLNLKEDAYYRVVSFHSIPEDQKEKYSLKQLDEVDIIADQISMFYPKDHIYKNVSQIVMLQKMDSDKEDDDSRKRLNELIDI
;
A
#
# COMPACT_ATOMS: atom_id res chain seq x y z
N SER A 1 -18.04 16.92 -1.62
CA SER A 1 -18.87 16.15 -0.70
C SER A 1 -20.06 15.63 -1.48
N PHE A 2 -20.13 14.32 -1.67
CA PHE A 2 -21.26 13.69 -2.33
C PHE A 2 -22.36 13.52 -1.29
N ASP A 3 -23.48 14.18 -1.46
CA ASP A 3 -24.69 13.94 -0.67
C ASP A 3 -25.25 12.56 -1.01
N LEU A 4 -24.82 11.58 -0.24
CA LEU A 4 -25.17 10.16 -0.38
C LEU A 4 -26.63 9.85 0.03
N LEU A 5 -27.35 10.77 0.66
CA LEU A 5 -28.54 10.44 1.44
C LEU A 5 -29.88 10.64 0.73
N ASP A 6 -29.98 11.50 -0.27
CA ASP A 6 -31.28 11.87 -0.83
C ASP A 6 -31.84 10.91 -1.91
N ASN A 7 -31.01 10.03 -2.49
CA ASN A 7 -31.43 9.18 -3.60
C ASN A 7 -31.75 7.72 -3.24
N ILE A 8 -31.81 7.39 -1.93
CA ILE A 8 -31.95 6.00 -1.46
C ILE A 8 -33.43 5.57 -1.26
N LYS A 9 -34.41 6.41 -1.61
CA LYS A 9 -35.80 6.22 -1.17
C LYS A 9 -36.56 5.01 -1.75
N GLU A 10 -36.03 4.35 -2.77
CA GLU A 10 -36.77 3.32 -3.51
C GLU A 10 -36.46 1.85 -3.17
N TYR A 11 -35.53 1.57 -2.24
CA TYR A 11 -35.04 0.21 -2.01
C TYR A 11 -35.38 -0.32 -0.63
N SER A 12 -35.31 -1.67 -0.48
CA SER A 12 -35.62 -2.36 0.75
C SER A 12 -34.87 -1.75 1.94
N PRO A 13 -35.55 -1.48 3.08
CA PRO A 13 -34.91 -0.90 4.27
C PRO A 13 -33.73 -1.71 4.78
N GLU A 14 -33.73 -3.03 4.59
CA GLU A 14 -32.69 -3.94 5.03
C GLU A 14 -31.38 -3.77 4.27
N ILE A 15 -31.48 -3.56 2.94
CA ILE A 15 -30.33 -3.27 2.09
C ILE A 15 -29.74 -1.90 2.41
N ARG A 16 -30.56 -0.91 2.75
CA ARG A 16 -30.15 0.44 3.13
C ARG A 16 -29.35 0.50 4.42
N LEU A 17 -29.69 -0.35 5.39
CA LEU A 17 -29.02 -0.38 6.68
C LEU A 17 -27.60 -0.95 6.60
N ARG A 18 -27.35 -1.78 5.61
CA ARG A 18 -26.08 -2.49 5.50
C ARG A 18 -25.04 -1.78 4.60
N TYR A 19 -25.51 -1.13 3.52
CA TYR A 19 -24.64 -0.48 2.55
C TYR A 19 -25.18 0.89 2.14
N ASN A 20 -24.31 1.89 2.20
CA ASN A 20 -24.56 3.17 1.60
C ASN A 20 -24.23 3.09 0.11
N TYR A 21 -25.19 3.34 -0.75
CA TYR A 21 -24.97 3.42 -2.18
C TYR A 21 -25.62 4.69 -2.74
N LEU A 22 -25.06 5.18 -3.84
CA LEU A 22 -25.55 6.33 -4.57
C LEU A 22 -26.21 5.85 -5.85
N LYS A 23 -27.47 6.24 -6.07
CA LYS A 23 -28.14 6.11 -7.36
C LYS A 23 -27.90 7.40 -8.16
N GLN A 24 -27.39 7.26 -9.35
CA GLN A 24 -27.10 8.39 -10.23
C GLN A 24 -27.74 8.16 -11.60
N ASP A 25 -28.23 9.25 -12.22
CA ASP A 25 -28.67 9.24 -13.61
C ASP A 25 -27.44 9.38 -14.52
N ALA A 26 -27.16 8.35 -15.31
CA ALA A 26 -26.10 8.35 -16.32
C ALA A 26 -26.65 8.68 -17.73
N GLY A 27 -27.81 9.35 -17.83
CA GLY A 27 -28.43 9.80 -19.04
C GLY A 27 -29.43 8.79 -19.61
N LYS A 28 -29.01 7.63 -20.07
CA LYS A 28 -29.89 6.59 -20.65
C LYS A 28 -30.32 5.51 -19.66
N TYR A 29 -29.63 5.39 -18.52
CA TYR A 29 -29.83 4.33 -17.52
C TYR A 29 -29.46 4.84 -16.13
N ASN A 30 -29.98 4.17 -15.11
CA ASN A 30 -29.57 4.42 -13.73
C ASN A 30 -28.24 3.74 -13.46
N GLN A 31 -27.42 4.39 -12.65
CA GLN A 31 -26.15 3.87 -12.17
C GLN A 31 -26.17 3.81 -10.65
N TYR A 32 -25.67 2.71 -10.10
CA TYR A 32 -25.50 2.52 -8.66
C TYR A 32 -24.00 2.50 -8.35
N ILE A 33 -23.58 3.36 -7.43
CA ILE A 33 -22.19 3.45 -6.96
C ILE A 33 -22.16 3.00 -5.51
N ILE A 34 -21.49 1.90 -5.23
CA ILE A 34 -21.44 1.27 -3.91
C ILE A 34 -19.99 1.31 -3.40
N PRO A 35 -19.69 2.12 -2.39
CA PRO A 35 -18.36 2.11 -1.79
C PRO A 35 -18.15 0.84 -0.98
N ILE A 36 -16.99 0.19 -1.16
CA ILE A 36 -16.54 -0.94 -0.34
C ILE A 36 -15.49 -0.45 0.61
N THR A 37 -15.75 -0.56 1.91
CA THR A 37 -14.77 -0.30 2.96
C THR A 37 -14.18 -1.62 3.44
N PHE A 38 -12.84 -1.69 3.55
CA PHE A 38 -12.13 -2.82 4.12
C PHE A 38 -10.88 -2.33 4.86
N ILE A 39 -10.19 -3.23 5.54
CA ILE A 39 -8.95 -2.91 6.24
C ILE A 39 -7.91 -2.48 5.18
N GLY A 40 -7.33 -1.28 5.34
CA GLY A 40 -6.32 -0.76 4.41
C GLY A 40 -6.66 0.58 3.77
N ASN A 41 -7.85 1.13 4.04
CA ASN A 41 -8.31 2.47 3.60
C ASN A 41 -8.23 2.75 2.09
N ILE A 42 -8.12 1.72 1.25
CA ILE A 42 -8.14 1.89 -0.21
C ILE A 42 -9.59 2.10 -0.64
N PRO A 43 -9.93 3.22 -1.28
CA PRO A 43 -11.30 3.50 -1.71
C PRO A 43 -11.65 2.67 -2.96
N ILE A 44 -12.34 1.55 -2.76
CA ILE A 44 -12.88 0.74 -3.86
C ILE A 44 -14.36 1.03 -3.99
N LYS A 45 -14.85 1.08 -5.24
CA LYS A 45 -16.27 1.29 -5.56
C LYS A 45 -16.72 0.26 -6.58
N ILE A 46 -17.90 -0.33 -6.34
CA ILE A 46 -18.63 -1.09 -7.35
C ILE A 46 -19.54 -0.11 -8.08
N VAL A 47 -19.53 -0.19 -9.41
CA VAL A 47 -20.43 0.58 -10.27
C VAL A 47 -21.30 -0.39 -11.04
N ILE A 48 -22.62 -0.24 -10.94
CA ILE A 48 -23.61 -1.10 -11.60
C ILE A 48 -24.53 -0.25 -12.44
N ASP A 49 -24.61 -0.56 -13.73
CA ASP A 49 -25.44 0.14 -14.70
C ASP A 49 -26.70 -0.65 -15.06
N GLU A 50 -27.88 -0.04 -14.93
CA GLU A 50 -29.18 -0.61 -15.39
C GLU A 50 -29.33 -0.44 -16.89
N LYS A 51 -28.54 -1.11 -17.70
CA LYS A 51 -28.60 -0.95 -19.17
C LYS A 51 -29.76 -1.68 -19.81
N ASN A 52 -30.02 -2.93 -19.43
CA ASN A 52 -30.94 -3.83 -20.09
C ASN A 52 -32.26 -3.98 -19.34
N ARG A 53 -32.27 -3.85 -18.04
CA ARG A 53 -33.42 -3.93 -17.16
C ARG A 53 -33.15 -3.20 -15.84
N LYS A 54 -34.21 -2.89 -15.12
CA LYS A 54 -34.14 -2.38 -13.75
C LYS A 54 -33.72 -3.48 -12.80
N LEU A 55 -32.96 -3.11 -11.76
CA LEU A 55 -32.60 -4.01 -10.67
C LEU A 55 -33.82 -4.31 -9.80
N THR A 56 -33.96 -5.57 -9.42
CA THR A 56 -34.99 -6.06 -8.51
C THR A 56 -34.39 -6.23 -7.10
N ASN A 57 -35.24 -6.47 -6.10
CA ASN A 57 -34.77 -6.79 -4.73
C ASN A 57 -33.85 -7.99 -4.69
N PHE A 58 -34.09 -9.02 -5.54
CA PHE A 58 -33.20 -10.17 -5.64
C PHE A 58 -31.80 -9.82 -6.16
N ASP A 59 -31.73 -8.89 -7.12
CA ASP A 59 -30.45 -8.39 -7.62
C ASP A 59 -29.68 -7.68 -6.50
N PHE A 60 -30.36 -6.89 -5.66
CA PHE A 60 -29.71 -6.23 -4.53
C PHE A 60 -29.21 -7.21 -3.47
N VAL A 61 -29.95 -8.28 -3.19
CA VAL A 61 -29.46 -9.37 -2.31
C VAL A 61 -28.22 -10.03 -2.90
N ALA A 62 -28.21 -10.30 -4.21
CA ALA A 62 -27.04 -10.88 -4.86
C ALA A 62 -25.83 -9.92 -4.85
N ILE A 63 -26.05 -8.62 -5.05
CA ILE A 63 -25.03 -7.58 -4.96
C ILE A 63 -24.46 -7.51 -3.54
N GLU A 64 -25.32 -7.57 -2.52
CA GLU A 64 -24.93 -7.56 -1.11
C GLU A 64 -23.99 -8.73 -0.79
N ASN A 65 -24.37 -9.94 -1.21
CA ASN A 65 -23.52 -11.12 -1.03
C ASN A 65 -22.19 -11.00 -1.79
N ALA A 66 -22.21 -10.44 -3.00
CA ALA A 66 -20.99 -10.18 -3.76
C ALA A 66 -20.07 -9.16 -3.07
N ILE A 67 -20.66 -8.11 -2.47
CA ILE A 67 -19.89 -7.11 -1.71
C ILE A 67 -19.21 -7.74 -0.50
N ASP A 68 -19.91 -8.60 0.24
CA ASP A 68 -19.34 -9.30 1.40
C ASP A 68 -18.20 -10.23 0.97
N ALA A 69 -18.37 -10.97 -0.12
CA ALA A 69 -17.31 -11.82 -0.68
C ALA A 69 -16.08 -11.01 -1.13
N LEU A 70 -16.30 -9.89 -1.81
CA LEU A 70 -15.22 -8.99 -2.23
C LEU A 70 -14.49 -8.35 -1.03
N ARG A 71 -15.25 -7.91 -0.04
CA ARG A 71 -14.67 -7.36 1.20
C ARG A 71 -13.78 -8.37 1.90
N TYR A 72 -14.25 -9.61 2.00
CA TYR A 72 -13.46 -10.70 2.58
C TYR A 72 -12.18 -10.95 1.76
N SER A 73 -12.31 -11.06 0.44
CA SER A 73 -11.17 -11.28 -0.46
C SER A 73 -10.12 -10.16 -0.35
N PHE A 74 -10.56 -8.90 -0.42
CA PHE A 74 -9.66 -7.76 -0.30
C PHE A 74 -8.98 -7.67 1.07
N THR A 75 -9.73 -7.97 2.15
CA THR A 75 -9.16 -7.99 3.49
C THR A 75 -8.11 -9.10 3.62
N PHE A 76 -8.39 -10.28 3.07
CA PHE A 76 -7.46 -11.39 3.07
C PHE A 76 -6.19 -11.10 2.26
N ASP A 77 -6.35 -10.58 1.04
CA ASP A 77 -5.22 -10.22 0.18
C ASP A 77 -4.37 -9.09 0.80
N PHE A 78 -5.02 -8.10 1.41
CA PHE A 78 -4.33 -7.06 2.14
C PHE A 78 -3.52 -7.63 3.32
N ALA A 79 -4.13 -8.45 4.16
CA ALA A 79 -3.46 -9.06 5.30
C ALA A 79 -2.28 -9.94 4.85
N LYS A 80 -2.46 -10.73 3.79
CA LYS A 80 -1.41 -11.55 3.20
C LYS A 80 -0.24 -10.69 2.71
N ASN A 81 -0.52 -9.60 2.01
CA ASN A 81 0.51 -8.70 1.51
C ASN A 81 1.27 -8.01 2.64
N GLU A 82 0.59 -7.59 3.72
CA GLU A 82 1.24 -7.01 4.89
C GLU A 82 2.15 -8.01 5.62
N ILE A 83 1.74 -9.27 5.73
CA ILE A 83 2.58 -10.34 6.28
C ILE A 83 3.84 -10.53 5.40
N HIS A 84 3.68 -10.58 4.07
CA HIS A 84 4.81 -10.70 3.15
C HIS A 84 5.77 -9.51 3.26
N LYS A 85 5.25 -8.28 3.28
CA LYS A 85 6.08 -7.07 3.45
C LYS A 85 6.86 -7.12 4.77
N LYS A 86 6.19 -7.50 5.88
CA LYS A 86 6.85 -7.64 7.17
C LYS A 86 7.96 -8.68 7.12
N TYR A 87 7.68 -9.86 6.57
CA TYR A 87 8.64 -10.94 6.45
C TYR A 87 9.87 -10.54 5.63
N HIS A 88 9.68 -9.93 4.45
CA HIS A 88 10.76 -9.42 3.62
C HIS A 88 11.59 -8.35 4.35
N ARG A 89 10.93 -7.46 5.09
CA ARG A 89 11.60 -6.44 5.89
C ARG A 89 12.49 -7.07 6.97
N ASP A 90 11.97 -8.05 7.70
CA ASP A 90 12.69 -8.72 8.78
C ASP A 90 13.91 -9.48 8.23
N ILE A 91 13.78 -10.19 7.11
CA ILE A 91 14.89 -10.83 6.38
C ILE A 91 15.92 -9.78 5.97
N PHE A 92 15.49 -8.66 5.41
CA PHE A 92 16.37 -7.59 4.96
C PHE A 92 17.20 -7.01 6.12
N PHE A 93 16.56 -6.68 7.25
CA PHE A 93 17.29 -6.15 8.40
C PHE A 93 18.25 -7.16 9.01
N ASN A 94 17.90 -8.44 9.03
CA ASN A 94 18.81 -9.50 9.47
C ASN A 94 20.02 -9.62 8.54
N LEU A 95 19.81 -9.51 7.22
CA LEU A 95 20.87 -9.53 6.21
C LEU A 95 21.83 -8.33 6.39
N VAL A 96 21.30 -7.11 6.47
CA VAL A 96 22.10 -5.88 6.58
C VAL A 96 22.86 -5.82 7.90
N ASN A 97 22.25 -6.31 8.98
CA ASN A 97 22.89 -6.33 10.31
C ASN A 97 23.85 -7.51 10.52
N SER A 98 24.12 -8.30 9.49
CA SER A 98 25.00 -9.48 9.55
C SER A 98 24.62 -10.48 10.65
N GLN A 99 23.33 -10.65 10.89
CA GLN A 99 22.78 -11.57 11.89
C GLN A 99 22.58 -13.00 11.35
N LEU A 100 22.88 -13.21 10.06
CA LEU A 100 22.73 -14.48 9.37
C LEU A 100 24.10 -15.16 9.19
N ASN A 101 24.09 -16.50 9.20
CA ASN A 101 25.25 -17.27 8.74
C ASN A 101 25.34 -17.24 7.19
N TYR A 102 26.38 -17.84 6.62
CA TYR A 102 26.60 -17.79 5.18
C TYR A 102 25.46 -18.43 4.37
N ASP A 103 24.99 -19.61 4.78
CA ASP A 103 23.93 -20.33 4.06
C ASP A 103 22.61 -19.57 4.14
N ASP A 104 22.25 -19.05 5.33
CA ASP A 104 21.05 -18.23 5.53
C ASP A 104 21.14 -16.89 4.78
N THR A 105 22.35 -16.34 4.62
CA THR A 105 22.60 -15.09 3.86
C THR A 105 22.26 -15.28 2.39
N THR A 106 22.69 -16.39 1.78
CA THR A 106 22.38 -16.73 0.38
C THR A 106 20.88 -16.92 0.19
N GLU A 107 20.23 -17.66 1.09
CA GLU A 107 18.78 -17.84 1.04
C GLU A 107 18.02 -16.51 1.18
N ALA A 108 18.42 -15.68 2.13
CA ALA A 108 17.85 -14.35 2.36
C ALA A 108 18.00 -13.44 1.12
N ALA A 109 19.18 -13.43 0.50
CA ALA A 109 19.44 -12.67 -0.72
C ALA A 109 18.53 -13.14 -1.87
N ASN A 110 18.36 -14.44 -2.05
CA ASN A 110 17.46 -15.02 -3.04
C ASN A 110 15.99 -14.62 -2.78
N MET A 111 15.52 -14.69 -1.52
CA MET A 111 14.16 -14.27 -1.14
C MET A 111 13.89 -12.79 -1.41
N LEU A 112 14.92 -11.95 -1.29
CA LEU A 112 14.86 -10.52 -1.59
C LEU A 112 15.11 -10.21 -3.08
N ASN A 113 15.29 -11.23 -3.94
CA ASN A 113 15.66 -11.10 -5.36
C ASN A 113 16.97 -10.31 -5.58
N LEU A 114 17.90 -10.40 -4.64
CA LEU A 114 19.23 -9.82 -4.77
C LEU A 114 20.09 -10.77 -5.61
N LYS A 115 20.93 -10.20 -6.46
CA LYS A 115 21.85 -10.97 -7.29
C LYS A 115 23.19 -11.11 -6.58
N GLU A 116 23.71 -12.32 -6.48
CA GLU A 116 25.00 -12.61 -5.82
C GLU A 116 26.20 -11.94 -6.51
N ASP A 117 26.12 -11.76 -7.83
CA ASP A 117 27.17 -11.16 -8.67
C ASP A 117 27.03 -9.63 -8.83
N ALA A 118 26.16 -9.01 -8.07
CA ALA A 118 25.89 -7.58 -8.16
C ALA A 118 26.43 -6.81 -6.96
N TYR A 119 26.88 -5.59 -7.22
CA TYR A 119 27.26 -4.66 -6.18
C TYR A 119 26.04 -3.87 -5.72
N TYR A 120 25.91 -3.69 -4.40
CA TYR A 120 24.85 -2.91 -3.80
C TYR A 120 25.43 -1.85 -2.87
N ARG A 121 24.88 -0.64 -2.99
CA ARG A 121 25.14 0.42 -2.02
C ARG A 121 23.98 0.45 -1.03
N VAL A 122 24.33 0.54 0.25
CA VAL A 122 23.36 0.72 1.33
C VAL A 122 23.28 2.21 1.64
N VAL A 123 22.10 2.79 1.51
CA VAL A 123 21.82 4.17 1.92
C VAL A 123 20.81 4.13 3.06
N SER A 124 21.15 4.78 4.16
CA SER A 124 20.31 4.80 5.35
C SER A 124 19.90 6.22 5.69
N PHE A 125 18.60 6.45 5.81
CA PHE A 125 18.01 7.69 6.26
C PHE A 125 17.47 7.48 7.66
N HIS A 126 17.83 8.36 8.59
CA HIS A 126 17.37 8.30 9.97
C HIS A 126 16.51 9.51 10.29
N SER A 127 15.32 9.28 10.81
CA SER A 127 14.53 10.34 11.44
C SER A 127 15.13 10.65 12.80
N ILE A 128 15.56 11.89 13.01
CA ILE A 128 16.07 12.37 14.30
C ILE A 128 14.91 13.11 14.98
N PRO A 129 14.41 12.63 16.13
CA PRO A 129 13.39 13.36 16.88
C PRO A 129 13.92 14.73 17.31
N GLU A 130 13.14 15.79 17.18
CA GLU A 130 13.50 17.14 17.62
C GLU A 130 13.78 17.20 19.12
N ASP A 131 13.15 16.32 19.90
CA ASP A 131 13.41 16.17 21.33
C ASP A 131 13.85 14.75 21.63
N GLN A 132 15.09 14.59 22.12
CA GLN A 132 15.69 13.30 22.49
C GLN A 132 14.94 12.53 23.60
N LYS A 133 13.88 13.11 24.18
CA LYS A 133 13.09 12.53 25.28
C LYS A 133 11.74 11.98 24.85
N GLU A 134 11.29 12.25 23.65
CA GLU A 134 9.99 11.73 23.16
C GLU A 134 10.15 10.39 22.44
N LYS A 135 9.30 9.43 22.83
CA LYS A 135 9.06 8.24 22.03
C LYS A 135 8.45 8.67 20.68
N TYR A 136 8.85 8.02 19.60
CA TYR A 136 8.32 8.26 18.26
C TYR A 136 6.80 8.44 18.29
N SER A 137 6.36 9.60 17.81
CA SER A 137 4.93 9.92 17.72
C SER A 137 4.31 9.25 16.49
N LEU A 138 2.99 9.06 16.50
CA LEU A 138 2.25 8.59 15.31
C LEU A 138 2.52 9.47 14.09
N LYS A 139 2.67 10.79 14.30
CA LYS A 139 3.00 11.75 13.25
C LYS A 139 4.34 11.46 12.58
N GLN A 140 5.35 11.10 13.36
CA GLN A 140 6.68 10.73 12.82
C GLN A 140 6.64 9.43 12.02
N LEU A 141 5.79 8.47 12.41
CA LEU A 141 5.57 7.25 11.63
C LEU A 141 4.95 7.56 10.27
N ASP A 142 3.95 8.44 10.23
CA ASP A 142 3.31 8.87 9.00
C ASP A 142 4.31 9.63 8.09
N GLU A 143 5.19 10.44 8.65
CA GLU A 143 6.24 11.15 7.93
C GLU A 143 7.27 10.18 7.32
N VAL A 144 7.71 9.17 8.06
CA VAL A 144 8.61 8.12 7.55
C VAL A 144 7.96 7.36 6.40
N ASP A 145 6.65 7.10 6.49
CA ASP A 145 5.89 6.43 5.45
C ASP A 145 5.82 7.26 4.17
N ILE A 146 5.52 8.55 4.29
CA ILE A 146 5.47 9.50 3.17
C ILE A 146 6.84 9.60 2.48
N ILE A 147 7.91 9.74 3.26
CA ILE A 147 9.28 9.84 2.72
C ILE A 147 9.68 8.53 2.02
N ALA A 148 9.38 7.37 2.59
CA ALA A 148 9.68 6.09 1.96
C ALA A 148 8.94 5.91 0.63
N ASP A 149 7.68 6.32 0.57
CA ASP A 149 6.89 6.28 -0.66
C ASP A 149 7.45 7.24 -1.72
N GLN A 150 7.88 8.44 -1.35
CA GLN A 150 8.55 9.38 -2.25
C GLN A 150 9.86 8.81 -2.78
N ILE A 151 10.72 8.26 -1.92
CA ILE A 151 11.96 7.61 -2.34
C ILE A 151 11.66 6.49 -3.34
N SER A 152 10.62 5.67 -3.08
CA SER A 152 10.22 4.58 -3.97
C SER A 152 9.77 5.08 -5.35
N MET A 153 9.18 6.27 -5.44
CA MET A 153 8.80 6.88 -6.73
C MET A 153 10.03 7.31 -7.53
N PHE A 154 11.06 7.84 -6.88
CA PHE A 154 12.31 8.26 -7.53
C PHE A 154 13.22 7.08 -7.89
N TYR A 155 13.18 6.01 -7.09
CA TYR A 155 14.02 4.82 -7.23
C TYR A 155 13.19 3.53 -7.35
N PRO A 156 12.38 3.37 -8.42
CA PRO A 156 11.44 2.26 -8.54
C PRO A 156 12.11 0.88 -8.74
N LYS A 157 13.43 0.85 -8.99
CA LYS A 157 14.20 -0.39 -9.18
C LYS A 157 14.99 -0.81 -7.95
N ASP A 158 15.05 0.05 -6.94
CA ASP A 158 15.83 -0.18 -5.75
C ASP A 158 14.97 -0.79 -4.63
N HIS A 159 15.58 -1.54 -3.76
CA HIS A 159 14.90 -2.16 -2.63
C HIS A 159 14.86 -1.18 -1.47
N ILE A 160 13.65 -0.77 -1.06
CA ILE A 160 13.44 0.20 0.01
C ILE A 160 12.69 -0.46 1.14
N TYR A 161 13.27 -0.40 2.33
CA TYR A 161 12.71 -0.96 3.56
C TYR A 161 12.69 0.10 4.64
N LYS A 162 11.62 0.11 5.43
CA LYS A 162 11.43 1.07 6.53
C LYS A 162 11.14 0.37 7.84
N ASN A 163 11.60 0.96 8.92
CA ASN A 163 11.14 0.69 10.27
C ASN A 163 10.69 2.01 10.93
N VAL A 164 10.50 2.01 12.24
CA VAL A 164 9.95 3.15 13.01
C VAL A 164 10.75 4.46 12.84
N SER A 165 12.06 4.37 12.62
CA SER A 165 12.96 5.54 12.64
C SER A 165 13.96 5.59 11.49
N GLN A 166 13.88 4.62 10.61
CA GLN A 166 14.92 4.42 9.60
C GLN A 166 14.32 3.94 8.30
N ILE A 167 14.78 4.52 7.20
CA ILE A 167 14.55 4.01 5.85
C ILE A 167 15.90 3.53 5.34
N VAL A 168 15.96 2.32 4.84
CA VAL A 168 17.17 1.73 4.24
C VAL A 168 16.87 1.40 2.79
N MET A 169 17.70 1.91 1.89
CA MET A 169 17.64 1.63 0.47
C MET A 169 18.85 0.81 0.04
N LEU A 170 18.62 -0.28 -0.67
CA LEU A 170 19.64 -1.01 -1.41
C LEU A 170 19.59 -0.60 -2.86
N GLN A 171 20.60 0.16 -3.26
CA GLN A 171 20.76 0.60 -4.64
C GLN A 171 21.71 -0.34 -5.36
N LYS A 172 21.25 -0.94 -6.45
CA LYS A 172 22.09 -1.75 -7.32
C LYS A 172 23.06 -0.85 -8.09
N MET A 173 24.35 -1.21 -8.04
CA MET A 173 25.44 -0.52 -8.74
C MET A 173 25.89 -1.31 -9.96
N ASP A 174 26.31 -0.60 -11.02
CA ASP A 174 26.85 -1.24 -12.23
C ASP A 174 28.34 -1.66 -12.03
N SER A 175 29.00 -1.09 -11.03
CA SER A 175 30.37 -1.43 -10.65
C SER A 175 30.59 -1.19 -9.15
N ASP A 176 31.74 -1.64 -8.66
CA ASP A 176 32.20 -1.36 -7.30
C ASP A 176 32.64 0.10 -7.07
N LYS A 177 32.73 0.86 -8.16
CA LYS A 177 33.10 2.29 -8.11
C LYS A 177 31.88 3.16 -7.96
N GLU A 178 31.98 4.12 -7.06
CA GLU A 178 30.96 5.13 -6.86
C GLU A 178 30.81 5.98 -8.13
N ASP A 179 29.60 6.04 -8.66
CA ASP A 179 29.25 6.89 -9.79
C ASP A 179 28.89 8.29 -9.27
N ASP A 180 29.56 9.33 -9.75
CA ASP A 180 29.31 10.73 -9.36
C ASP A 180 27.86 11.16 -9.63
N ASP A 181 27.22 10.62 -10.66
CA ASP A 181 25.80 10.86 -10.97
C ASP A 181 24.86 10.30 -9.91
N SER A 182 25.17 9.14 -9.38
CA SER A 182 24.39 8.52 -8.31
C SER A 182 24.51 9.29 -6.99
N ARG A 183 25.70 9.84 -6.71
CA ARG A 183 25.95 10.70 -5.55
C ARG A 183 25.17 12.01 -5.65
N LYS A 184 25.13 12.59 -6.84
CA LYS A 184 24.39 13.82 -7.12
C LYS A 184 22.88 13.64 -6.92
N ARG A 185 22.31 12.54 -7.42
CA ARG A 185 20.88 12.18 -7.21
C ARG A 185 20.54 11.96 -5.75
N LEU A 186 21.44 11.37 -4.95
CA LEU A 186 21.22 11.20 -3.51
C LEU A 186 21.23 12.55 -2.77
N ASN A 187 22.08 13.48 -3.17
CA ASN A 187 22.10 14.82 -2.59
C ASN A 187 20.81 15.60 -2.92
N GLU A 188 20.26 15.42 -4.12
CA GLU A 188 18.96 16.01 -4.50
C GLU A 188 17.79 15.51 -3.62
N LEU A 189 17.88 14.31 -3.04
CA LEU A 189 16.88 13.80 -2.09
C LEU A 189 16.97 14.40 -0.68
N ILE A 190 18.13 14.91 -0.30
CA ILE A 190 18.34 15.50 1.04
C ILE A 190 17.75 16.92 1.09
N ASP A 191 17.59 17.55 -0.07
CA ASP A 191 17.09 18.93 -0.21
C ASP A 191 15.53 18.99 -0.35
N ILE A 192 14.82 17.85 -0.25
CA ILE A 192 13.35 17.75 -0.25
C ILE A 192 12.82 17.70 1.19
#